data_03edc4b103a8cb658a7103ccf67d9bb7
#
_entry.id   03edc4b103a8cb658a7103ccf67d9bb7
#
_cell.length_a   1.000
_cell.length_b   1.000
_cell.length_c   1.000
_cell.angle_alpha   90.00
_cell.angle_beta   90.00
_cell.angle_gamma   90.00
#
_symmetry.space_group_name_H-M   'P 1'
#
loop_
_entity.id
_entity.type
_entity.pdbx_description
1 polymer ?
#
loop_
_entity_poly.entity_id
_entity_poly.type
_entity_poly.pdbx_seq_one_letter_code
_entity_poly.pdbx_strand_id
1 'polypeptide(L)'
;MKPAITAVENAAPPSGSGLGQRAGFALLCVFTVSPYLNEFAMRLFHVKAYISTACWALLPILLLLSGQLFRALYDPIGRLWTLFLVWILLAAPFSVWRSGSLALLLDYVPHGWVQLFYFAALAASARHLRRLMYFLIVSDVLLLIDCWWGGSMAGGRLEIPGSMFFRNANDLSLQLLIAMAQFMYLLYQRALWKRALGAACTGAALVFMFETGARGAFLTVLAFGITMLAFIRHRMRFVVCAAPAGALALLIVPSGAFHRVTLFGSQAEAPTAAVLDQAAMASQTQRLALLRQSIACAFEHPLLGVGPGQFAVAASEELTRDGQNAPWLGTHNSYTEVASECGLPAFLLYVAVIVLVLRSNWTISKRARSEEESGMAAVALCLFASALVYAVDTFFFHVAYSCYLPAIAGMSVALRFAARRQSGLS
;
A
#
# COMPACT_ATOMS: atom_id res chain seq x y z
N MET A 1 -26.69 -23.23 15.57
CA MET A 1 -25.48 -22.41 15.82
C MET A 1 -25.54 -20.97 15.23
N LYS A 2 -26.71 -20.48 14.79
CA LYS A 2 -26.92 -19.10 14.31
C LYS A 2 -27.20 -18.01 15.36
N PRO A 3 -27.69 -18.25 16.58
CA PRO A 3 -28.11 -17.17 17.49
C PRO A 3 -26.95 -16.46 18.25
N ALA A 4 -25.79 -17.11 18.41
CA ALA A 4 -24.68 -16.48 19.15
C ALA A 4 -23.90 -15.42 18.35
N ILE A 5 -23.89 -15.52 17.01
CA ILE A 5 -23.19 -14.59 16.13
C ILE A 5 -23.95 -13.27 15.97
N THR A 6 -25.27 -13.32 15.97
CA THR A 6 -26.16 -12.14 15.91
C THR A 6 -26.17 -11.33 17.21
N ALA A 7 -25.93 -11.94 18.36
CA ALA A 7 -25.89 -11.23 19.64
C ALA A 7 -24.65 -10.35 19.82
N VAL A 8 -23.49 -10.74 19.25
CA VAL A 8 -22.26 -9.93 19.29
C VAL A 8 -22.32 -8.77 18.27
N GLU A 9 -23.07 -8.94 17.19
CA GLU A 9 -23.26 -7.90 16.14
C GLU A 9 -24.14 -6.73 16.64
N ASN A 10 -25.06 -6.97 17.58
CA ASN A 10 -26.06 -6.01 18.05
C ASN A 10 -25.75 -5.39 19.42
N ALA A 11 -24.65 -5.76 20.08
CA ALA A 11 -24.28 -5.17 21.35
C ALA A 11 -23.94 -3.68 21.16
N ALA A 12 -24.73 -2.80 21.78
CA ALA A 12 -24.37 -1.39 21.92
C ALA A 12 -22.97 -1.29 22.55
N PRO A 13 -22.10 -0.39 22.11
CA PRO A 13 -20.77 -0.27 22.70
C PRO A 13 -20.89 -0.04 24.20
N PRO A 14 -20.12 -0.74 25.04
CA PRO A 14 -20.14 -0.53 26.47
C PRO A 14 -19.90 0.95 26.79
N SER A 15 -20.65 1.50 27.72
CA SER A 15 -20.66 2.93 28.08
C SER A 15 -19.30 3.50 28.52
N GLY A 16 -18.28 2.66 28.76
CA GLY A 16 -16.89 3.04 29.03
C GLY A 16 -15.98 3.19 27.80
N SER A 17 -16.44 2.82 26.58
CA SER A 17 -15.62 2.77 25.35
C SER A 17 -15.36 4.13 24.70
N GLY A 18 -16.07 5.19 25.10
CA GLY A 18 -16.01 6.49 24.43
C GLY A 18 -14.65 7.20 24.51
N LEU A 19 -13.96 7.12 25.65
CA LEU A 19 -12.68 7.79 25.86
C LEU A 19 -11.56 7.04 25.15
N GLY A 20 -11.46 5.72 25.31
CA GLY A 20 -10.47 4.89 24.65
C GLY A 20 -10.56 4.96 23.12
N GLN A 21 -11.78 4.97 22.58
CA GLN A 21 -11.99 5.13 21.14
C GLN A 21 -11.61 6.52 20.62
N ARG A 22 -11.93 7.59 21.37
CA ARG A 22 -11.56 8.97 21.01
C ARG A 22 -10.04 9.17 21.05
N ALA A 23 -9.40 8.73 22.12
CA ALA A 23 -7.96 8.78 22.29
C ALA A 23 -7.25 7.93 21.24
N GLY A 24 -7.74 6.70 21.00
CA GLY A 24 -7.21 5.82 19.97
C GLY A 24 -7.32 6.40 18.56
N PHE A 25 -8.45 7.01 18.22
CA PHE A 25 -8.59 7.69 16.93
C PHE A 25 -7.66 8.91 16.80
N ALA A 26 -7.52 9.73 17.84
CA ALA A 26 -6.59 10.86 17.82
C ALA A 26 -5.15 10.38 17.64
N LEU A 27 -4.74 9.34 18.36
CA LEU A 27 -3.41 8.75 18.21
C LEU A 27 -3.21 8.10 16.83
N LEU A 28 -4.25 7.47 16.25
CA LEU A 28 -4.21 6.95 14.88
C LEU A 28 -3.96 8.06 13.86
N CYS A 29 -4.58 9.24 14.03
CA CYS A 29 -4.32 10.39 13.18
C CYS A 29 -2.87 10.89 13.30
N VAL A 30 -2.32 10.95 14.51
CA VAL A 30 -0.90 11.28 14.73
C VAL A 30 -0.01 10.21 14.10
N PHE A 31 -0.36 8.95 14.25
CA PHE A 31 0.39 7.84 13.69
C PHE A 31 0.55 7.93 12.16
N THR A 32 -0.51 8.32 11.42
CA THR A 32 -0.42 8.44 9.95
C THR A 32 0.56 9.53 9.49
N VAL A 33 0.78 10.56 10.28
CA VAL A 33 1.69 11.68 9.96
C VAL A 33 3.07 11.50 10.57
N SER A 34 3.17 10.71 11.63
CA SER A 34 4.38 10.55 12.45
C SER A 34 5.64 10.13 11.68
N PRO A 35 5.57 9.30 10.61
CA PRO A 35 6.75 8.97 9.82
C PRO A 35 7.48 10.21 9.30
N TYR A 36 6.74 11.11 8.67
CA TYR A 36 7.32 12.33 8.10
C TYR A 36 7.73 13.33 9.18
N LEU A 37 7.00 13.38 10.32
CA LEU A 37 7.42 14.22 11.46
C LEU A 37 8.77 13.75 12.01
N ASN A 38 9.03 12.46 12.09
CA ASN A 38 10.33 11.92 12.50
C ASN A 38 11.42 12.27 11.49
N GLU A 39 11.13 12.14 10.19
CA GLU A 39 12.06 12.49 9.10
C GLU A 39 12.44 13.96 9.15
N PHE A 40 11.45 14.86 9.22
CA PHE A 40 11.68 16.32 9.31
C PHE A 40 12.40 16.72 10.60
N ALA A 41 12.08 16.09 11.75
CA ALA A 41 12.78 16.34 12.99
C ALA A 41 14.27 16.01 12.85
N MET A 42 14.60 14.90 12.19
CA MET A 42 15.97 14.50 11.94
C MET A 42 16.69 15.44 11.00
N ARG A 43 16.02 15.88 9.90
CA ARG A 43 16.64 16.77 8.90
C ARG A 43 16.79 18.20 9.38
N LEU A 44 15.80 18.76 10.09
CA LEU A 44 15.79 20.16 10.51
C LEU A 44 16.56 20.39 11.81
N PHE A 45 16.42 19.48 12.77
CA PHE A 45 16.90 19.67 14.13
C PHE A 45 18.00 18.67 14.51
N HIS A 46 18.34 17.72 13.62
CA HIS A 46 19.25 16.60 13.90
C HIS A 46 18.83 15.77 15.13
N VAL A 47 17.53 15.75 15.44
CA VAL A 47 16.96 15.06 16.59
C VAL A 47 16.20 13.81 16.11
N LYS A 48 16.55 12.65 16.70
CA LYS A 48 15.75 11.43 16.52
C LYS A 48 14.45 11.55 17.31
N ALA A 49 13.37 11.95 16.63
CA ALA A 49 12.04 11.94 17.23
C ALA A 49 11.46 10.51 17.18
N TYR A 50 11.01 10.01 18.32
CA TYR A 50 10.45 8.66 18.45
C TYR A 50 8.91 8.67 18.42
N ILE A 51 8.30 9.60 17.66
CA ILE A 51 6.84 9.78 17.61
C ILE A 51 6.15 8.52 17.08
N SER A 52 6.66 7.95 15.99
CA SER A 52 6.12 6.68 15.44
C SER A 52 6.25 5.54 16.44
N THR A 53 7.39 5.42 17.13
CA THR A 53 7.63 4.39 18.14
C THR A 53 6.65 4.53 19.31
N ALA A 54 6.42 5.76 19.78
CA ALA A 54 5.42 6.02 20.82
C ALA A 54 4.00 5.64 20.37
N CYS A 55 3.64 5.96 19.12
CA CYS A 55 2.36 5.53 18.54
C CYS A 55 2.24 4.00 18.51
N TRP A 56 3.29 3.28 18.06
CA TRP A 56 3.32 1.82 18.04
C TRP A 56 3.17 1.20 19.44
N ALA A 57 3.72 1.80 20.47
CA ALA A 57 3.59 1.32 21.85
C ALA A 57 2.19 1.54 22.43
N LEU A 58 1.55 2.65 22.10
CA LEU A 58 0.26 3.06 22.71
C LEU A 58 -0.97 2.57 21.92
N LEU A 59 -0.89 2.45 20.59
CA LEU A 59 -2.02 2.03 19.75
C LEU A 59 -2.59 0.65 20.14
N PRO A 60 -1.78 -0.40 20.44
CA PRO A 60 -2.32 -1.70 20.86
C PRO A 60 -3.16 -1.59 22.14
N ILE A 61 -2.70 -0.80 23.10
CA ILE A 61 -3.40 -0.58 24.38
C ILE A 61 -4.76 0.08 24.11
N LEU A 62 -4.78 1.15 23.30
CA LEU A 62 -6.00 1.86 22.96
C LEU A 62 -6.93 1.04 22.05
N LEU A 63 -6.40 0.16 21.22
CA LEU A 63 -7.18 -0.81 20.45
C LEU A 63 -7.92 -1.77 21.37
N LEU A 64 -7.25 -2.32 22.38
CA LEU A 64 -7.88 -3.21 23.37
C LEU A 64 -8.94 -2.44 24.19
N LEU A 65 -8.61 -1.25 24.68
CA LEU A 65 -9.54 -0.40 25.45
C LEU A 65 -10.74 0.09 24.63
N SER A 66 -10.63 0.13 23.30
CA SER A 66 -11.74 0.51 22.42
C SER A 66 -12.90 -0.49 22.42
N GLY A 67 -12.64 -1.75 22.77
CA GLY A 67 -13.60 -2.85 22.71
C GLY A 67 -14.05 -3.24 21.28
N GLN A 68 -13.45 -2.65 20.24
CA GLN A 68 -13.86 -2.85 18.84
C GLN A 68 -13.03 -3.92 18.10
N LEU A 69 -11.99 -4.47 18.73
CA LEU A 69 -11.09 -5.45 18.10
C LEU A 69 -11.85 -6.68 17.59
N PHE A 70 -12.71 -7.28 18.43
CA PHE A 70 -13.47 -8.48 18.05
C PHE A 70 -14.38 -8.23 16.85
N ARG A 71 -14.98 -7.05 16.76
CA ARG A 71 -15.81 -6.68 15.61
C ARG A 71 -14.99 -6.65 14.32
N ALA A 72 -13.78 -6.11 14.36
CA ALA A 72 -12.89 -6.09 13.22
C ALA A 72 -12.40 -7.49 12.84
N LEU A 73 -12.14 -8.36 13.83
CA LEU A 73 -11.78 -9.77 13.61
C LEU A 73 -12.92 -10.57 12.95
N TYR A 74 -14.19 -10.27 13.28
CA TYR A 74 -15.34 -10.96 12.69
C TYR A 74 -15.75 -10.45 11.29
N ASP A 75 -15.24 -9.31 10.81
CA ASP A 75 -15.44 -8.90 9.41
C ASP A 75 -14.75 -9.91 8.47
N PRO A 76 -15.34 -10.24 7.31
CA PRO A 76 -14.74 -11.18 6.36
C PRO A 76 -13.30 -10.84 5.97
N ILE A 77 -12.96 -9.55 5.80
CA ILE A 77 -11.60 -9.10 5.50
C ILE A 77 -10.68 -9.37 6.70
N GLY A 78 -11.11 -9.00 7.92
CA GLY A 78 -10.33 -9.23 9.13
C GLY A 78 -10.12 -10.72 9.41
N ARG A 79 -11.13 -11.58 9.16
CA ARG A 79 -10.99 -13.05 9.27
C ARG A 79 -9.97 -13.62 8.31
N LEU A 80 -10.07 -13.25 7.03
CA LEU A 80 -9.11 -13.74 6.03
C LEU A 80 -7.69 -13.26 6.34
N TRP A 81 -7.55 -12.02 6.81
CA TRP A 81 -6.27 -11.48 7.22
C TRP A 81 -5.67 -12.21 8.44
N THR A 82 -6.53 -12.60 9.39
CA THR A 82 -6.11 -13.41 10.55
C THR A 82 -5.74 -14.83 10.12
N LEU A 83 -6.51 -15.45 9.21
CA LEU A 83 -6.18 -16.76 8.66
C LEU A 83 -4.85 -16.72 7.89
N PHE A 84 -4.59 -15.63 7.15
CA PHE A 84 -3.31 -15.40 6.49
C PHE A 84 -2.15 -15.40 7.49
N LEU A 85 -2.28 -14.64 8.61
CA LEU A 85 -1.25 -14.68 9.67
C LEU A 85 -1.07 -16.07 10.26
N VAL A 86 -2.17 -16.74 10.61
CA VAL A 86 -2.09 -18.11 11.18
C VAL A 86 -1.34 -19.03 10.23
N TRP A 87 -1.59 -18.92 8.90
CA TRP A 87 -0.91 -19.74 7.93
C TRP A 87 0.59 -19.42 7.84
N ILE A 88 0.97 -18.15 7.85
CA ILE A 88 2.38 -17.72 7.86
C ILE A 88 3.09 -18.24 9.13
N LEU A 89 2.43 -18.17 10.28
CA LEU A 89 2.96 -18.71 11.55
C LEU A 89 3.16 -20.22 11.49
N LEU A 90 2.26 -20.95 10.83
CA LEU A 90 2.39 -22.40 10.59
C LEU A 90 3.53 -22.73 9.62
N ALA A 91 3.81 -21.87 8.64
CA ALA A 91 4.90 -22.06 7.68
C ALA A 91 6.29 -21.83 8.29
N ALA A 92 6.41 -20.91 9.24
CA ALA A 92 7.70 -20.49 9.80
C ALA A 92 8.56 -21.61 10.42
N PRO A 93 8.02 -22.59 11.18
CA PRO A 93 8.82 -23.71 11.70
C PRO A 93 9.44 -24.61 10.63
N PHE A 94 8.84 -24.64 9.42
CA PHE A 94 9.29 -25.46 8.28
C PHE A 94 10.18 -24.69 7.31
N SER A 95 10.54 -23.44 7.67
CA SER A 95 11.39 -22.56 6.87
C SER A 95 12.79 -23.13 6.67
N VAL A 96 13.39 -22.87 5.49
CA VAL A 96 14.80 -23.14 5.20
C VAL A 96 15.74 -22.38 6.15
N TRP A 97 15.33 -21.19 6.61
CA TRP A 97 16.04 -20.40 7.62
C TRP A 97 15.07 -19.89 8.70
N ARG A 98 14.87 -20.72 9.74
CA ARG A 98 13.86 -20.48 10.79
C ARG A 98 14.07 -19.18 11.54
N SER A 99 15.31 -18.82 11.88
CA SER A 99 15.61 -17.57 12.58
C SER A 99 15.33 -16.33 11.73
N GLY A 100 15.57 -16.40 10.41
CA GLY A 100 15.21 -15.35 9.47
C GLY A 100 13.70 -15.15 9.35
N SER A 101 12.94 -16.27 9.25
CA SER A 101 11.46 -16.19 9.26
C SER A 101 10.90 -15.66 10.58
N LEU A 102 11.49 -16.04 11.71
CA LEU A 102 11.09 -15.51 13.01
C LEU A 102 11.37 -13.99 13.11
N ALA A 103 12.53 -13.54 12.63
CA ALA A 103 12.86 -12.11 12.60
C ALA A 103 11.87 -11.32 11.74
N LEU A 104 11.49 -11.82 10.55
CA LEU A 104 10.44 -11.23 9.73
C LEU A 104 9.12 -11.14 10.51
N LEU A 105 8.69 -12.21 11.16
CA LEU A 105 7.41 -12.25 11.87
C LEU A 105 7.38 -11.31 13.07
N LEU A 106 8.48 -11.19 13.81
CA LEU A 106 8.60 -10.25 14.93
C LEU A 106 8.51 -8.80 14.48
N ASP A 107 8.94 -8.48 13.27
CA ASP A 107 8.74 -7.17 12.66
C ASP A 107 7.35 -7.01 12.03
N TYR A 108 6.91 -7.99 11.23
CA TYR A 108 5.66 -7.91 10.46
C TYR A 108 4.40 -7.91 11.33
N VAL A 109 4.35 -8.70 12.39
CA VAL A 109 3.14 -8.79 13.22
C VAL A 109 2.77 -7.44 13.83
N PRO A 110 3.65 -6.71 14.54
CA PRO A 110 3.31 -5.40 15.07
C PRO A 110 3.17 -4.33 14.00
N HIS A 111 4.05 -4.29 12.99
CA HIS A 111 4.12 -3.19 12.02
C HIS A 111 3.25 -3.39 10.76
N GLY A 112 2.86 -4.62 10.44
CA GLY A 112 2.01 -4.94 9.30
C GLY A 112 0.66 -5.48 9.73
N TRP A 113 0.61 -6.68 10.33
CA TRP A 113 -0.64 -7.39 10.57
C TRP A 113 -1.63 -6.64 11.49
N VAL A 114 -1.15 -6.14 12.63
CA VAL A 114 -2.01 -5.45 13.63
C VAL A 114 -2.55 -4.13 13.09
N GLN A 115 -1.85 -3.52 12.15
CA GLN A 115 -2.23 -2.23 11.58
C GLN A 115 -3.63 -2.24 10.95
N LEU A 116 -4.05 -3.35 10.33
CA LEU A 116 -5.43 -3.49 9.83
C LEU A 116 -6.44 -3.18 10.94
N PHE A 117 -6.22 -3.70 12.14
CA PHE A 117 -7.16 -3.56 13.26
C PHE A 117 -7.15 -2.16 13.85
N TYR A 118 -6.02 -1.42 13.82
CA TYR A 118 -6.00 -0.01 14.21
C TYR A 118 -6.95 0.81 13.34
N PHE A 119 -6.84 0.68 12.02
CA PHE A 119 -7.71 1.39 11.09
C PHE A 119 -9.15 0.92 11.17
N ALA A 120 -9.39 -0.39 11.25
CA ALA A 120 -10.72 -0.98 11.29
C ALA A 120 -11.51 -0.60 12.55
N ALA A 121 -10.87 -0.67 13.72
CA ALA A 121 -11.54 -0.49 15.00
C ALA A 121 -11.63 0.99 15.41
N LEU A 122 -10.54 1.77 15.23
CA LEU A 122 -10.46 3.13 15.75
C LEU A 122 -11.13 4.14 14.82
N ALA A 123 -11.21 3.86 13.50
CA ALA A 123 -11.84 4.75 12.51
C ALA A 123 -13.28 4.34 12.13
N ALA A 124 -13.98 3.54 12.91
CA ALA A 124 -15.24 2.86 12.57
C ALA A 124 -16.49 3.77 12.48
N SER A 125 -16.36 5.05 12.14
CA SER A 125 -17.48 5.96 11.86
C SER A 125 -17.22 6.79 10.61
N ALA A 126 -18.29 7.20 9.89
CA ALA A 126 -18.19 8.05 8.70
C ALA A 126 -17.43 9.37 8.98
N ARG A 127 -17.64 9.96 10.17
CA ARG A 127 -16.93 11.17 10.60
C ARG A 127 -15.43 10.91 10.81
N HIS A 128 -15.07 9.80 11.47
CA HIS A 128 -13.67 9.43 11.70
C HIS A 128 -12.97 9.14 10.38
N LEU A 129 -13.58 8.37 9.48
CA LEU A 129 -13.01 8.07 8.16
C LEU A 129 -12.75 9.35 7.34
N ARG A 130 -13.70 10.28 7.29
CA ARG A 130 -13.51 11.56 6.58
C ARG A 130 -12.38 12.40 7.20
N ARG A 131 -12.24 12.42 8.53
CA ARG A 131 -11.12 13.10 9.19
C ARG A 131 -9.80 12.40 8.91
N LEU A 132 -9.78 11.08 8.98
CA LEU A 132 -8.58 10.29 8.69
C LEU A 132 -8.08 10.52 7.27
N MET A 133 -8.98 10.65 6.26
CA MET A 133 -8.59 11.01 4.90
C MET A 133 -7.83 12.33 4.83
N TYR A 134 -8.21 13.34 5.61
CA TYR A 134 -7.45 14.60 5.67
C TYR A 134 -6.06 14.42 6.30
N PHE A 135 -5.92 13.58 7.33
CA PHE A 135 -4.60 13.29 7.92
C PHE A 135 -3.70 12.51 6.97
N LEU A 136 -4.26 11.56 6.21
CA LEU A 136 -3.53 10.86 5.15
C LEU A 136 -3.10 11.84 4.06
N ILE A 137 -3.97 12.75 3.63
CA ILE A 137 -3.63 13.79 2.66
C ILE A 137 -2.52 14.71 3.18
N VAL A 138 -2.56 15.09 4.47
CA VAL A 138 -1.45 15.85 5.09
C VAL A 138 -0.16 15.04 5.06
N SER A 139 -0.22 13.76 5.39
CA SER A 139 0.92 12.85 5.30
C SER A 139 1.50 12.79 3.87
N ASP A 140 0.63 12.70 2.87
CA ASP A 140 1.04 12.66 1.46
C ASP A 140 1.60 14.01 0.97
N VAL A 141 1.08 15.14 1.47
CA VAL A 141 1.67 16.47 1.20
C VAL A 141 3.07 16.57 1.80
N LEU A 142 3.27 16.04 3.01
CA LEU A 142 4.61 15.99 3.61
C LEU A 142 5.56 15.10 2.80
N LEU A 143 5.06 14.00 2.22
CA LEU A 143 5.83 13.20 1.26
C LEU A 143 6.28 14.02 0.06
N LEU A 144 5.37 14.81 -0.55
CA LEU A 144 5.75 15.66 -1.69
C LEU A 144 6.81 16.70 -1.31
N ILE A 145 6.71 17.28 -0.11
CA ILE A 145 7.72 18.20 0.43
C ILE A 145 9.05 17.46 0.62
N ASP A 146 9.01 16.23 1.11
CA ASP A 146 10.20 15.40 1.32
C ASP A 146 10.85 15.01 -0.01
N CYS A 147 10.07 14.69 -1.06
CA CYS A 147 10.59 14.48 -2.41
C CYS A 147 11.27 15.72 -2.96
N TRP A 148 10.66 16.90 -2.76
CA TRP A 148 11.19 18.16 -3.28
C TRP A 148 12.45 18.62 -2.57
N TRP A 149 12.50 18.48 -1.25
CA TRP A 149 13.59 19.01 -0.42
C TRP A 149 14.69 17.97 -0.15
N GLY A 150 14.30 16.74 0.13
CA GLY A 150 15.19 15.65 0.53
C GLY A 150 15.53 14.68 -0.58
N GLY A 151 14.82 14.76 -1.71
CA GLY A 151 15.04 13.91 -2.85
C GLY A 151 16.35 14.17 -3.56
N SER A 152 16.98 13.12 -4.06
CA SER A 152 18.17 13.21 -4.90
C SER A 152 18.11 12.21 -6.04
N MET A 153 18.78 12.54 -7.15
CA MET A 153 18.83 11.67 -8.33
C MET A 153 20.01 10.69 -8.21
N ALA A 154 19.72 9.45 -7.81
CA ALA A 154 20.70 8.38 -7.74
C ALA A 154 20.56 7.45 -8.96
N GLY A 155 21.60 7.36 -9.78
CA GLY A 155 21.55 6.54 -11.01
C GLY A 155 20.41 6.91 -11.96
N GLY A 156 20.03 8.20 -12.04
CA GLY A 156 18.92 8.70 -12.87
C GLY A 156 17.54 8.35 -12.33
N ARG A 157 17.39 8.08 -11.03
CA ARG A 157 16.15 7.78 -10.32
C ARG A 157 16.02 8.66 -9.09
N LEU A 158 14.82 9.19 -8.84
CA LEU A 158 14.53 9.91 -7.62
C LEU A 158 14.50 8.92 -6.45
N GLU A 159 15.31 9.19 -5.45
CA GLU A 159 15.35 8.49 -4.17
C GLU A 159 15.43 9.51 -3.04
N ILE A 160 15.02 9.12 -1.83
CA ILE A 160 15.14 9.94 -0.63
C ILE A 160 16.24 9.33 0.25
N PRO A 161 17.48 9.82 0.15
CA PRO A 161 18.60 9.25 0.88
C PRO A 161 18.40 9.32 2.40
N GLY A 162 18.71 8.20 3.07
CA GLY A 162 18.58 8.11 4.53
C GLY A 162 17.15 8.04 5.05
N SER A 163 16.15 7.94 4.17
CA SER A 163 14.77 7.72 4.60
C SER A 163 14.64 6.38 5.33
N MET A 164 13.95 6.40 6.45
CA MET A 164 13.61 5.20 7.22
C MET A 164 12.48 4.38 6.59
N PHE A 165 11.73 4.96 5.62
CA PHE A 165 10.50 4.38 5.04
C PHE A 165 10.70 3.89 3.62
N PHE A 166 11.50 4.60 2.80
CA PHE A 166 11.69 4.28 1.40
C PHE A 166 13.07 3.65 1.20
N ARG A 167 13.10 2.35 0.98
CA ARG A 167 14.34 1.59 0.77
C ARG A 167 14.93 1.83 -0.63
N ASN A 168 14.07 2.19 -1.58
CA ASN A 168 14.45 2.40 -2.98
C ASN A 168 13.35 3.17 -3.74
N ALA A 169 13.67 3.57 -4.97
CA ALA A 169 12.75 4.31 -5.84
C ALA A 169 11.42 3.58 -6.14
N ASN A 170 11.34 2.25 -6.05
CA ASN A 170 10.07 1.53 -6.28
C ASN A 170 9.13 1.66 -5.07
N ASP A 171 9.66 1.62 -3.84
CA ASP A 171 8.90 1.93 -2.62
C ASP A 171 8.29 3.33 -2.68
N LEU A 172 9.13 4.30 -3.07
CA LEU A 172 8.71 5.69 -3.22
C LEU A 172 7.63 5.83 -4.30
N SER A 173 7.77 5.13 -5.44
CA SER A 173 6.78 5.18 -6.52
C SER A 173 5.42 4.62 -6.10
N LEU A 174 5.39 3.50 -5.37
CA LEU A 174 4.14 2.92 -4.85
C LEU A 174 3.44 3.88 -3.89
N GLN A 175 4.19 4.51 -2.96
CA GLN A 175 3.60 5.48 -2.04
C GLN A 175 3.05 6.71 -2.77
N LEU A 176 3.76 7.25 -3.78
CA LEU A 176 3.29 8.36 -4.60
C LEU A 176 2.01 8.01 -5.38
N LEU A 177 1.91 6.78 -5.89
CA LEU A 177 0.71 6.28 -6.56
C LEU A 177 -0.49 6.16 -5.60
N ILE A 178 -0.25 5.68 -4.36
CA ILE A 178 -1.27 5.63 -3.31
C ILE A 178 -1.69 7.05 -2.93
N ALA A 179 -0.74 7.99 -2.80
CA ALA A 179 -1.01 9.41 -2.54
C ALA A 179 -1.90 10.03 -3.62
N MET A 180 -1.64 9.74 -4.92
CA MET A 180 -2.51 10.19 -6.03
C MET A 180 -3.95 9.71 -5.83
N ALA A 181 -4.14 8.44 -5.43
CA ALA A 181 -5.47 7.89 -5.15
C ALA A 181 -6.14 8.59 -3.95
N GLN A 182 -5.38 9.00 -2.94
CA GLN A 182 -5.88 9.72 -1.77
C GLN A 182 -6.19 11.20 -2.07
N PHE A 183 -5.37 11.88 -2.88
CA PHE A 183 -5.64 13.26 -3.32
C PHE A 183 -6.95 13.38 -4.13
N MET A 184 -7.42 12.30 -4.76
CA MET A 184 -8.74 12.29 -5.40
C MET A 184 -9.86 12.68 -4.42
N TYR A 185 -9.72 12.40 -3.11
CA TYR A 185 -10.72 12.82 -2.13
C TYR A 185 -10.97 14.34 -2.14
N LEU A 186 -9.93 15.14 -2.36
CA LEU A 186 -10.05 16.60 -2.48
C LEU A 186 -10.79 17.02 -3.75
N LEU A 187 -10.67 16.28 -4.85
CA LEU A 187 -11.37 16.57 -6.10
C LEU A 187 -12.89 16.42 -5.98
N TYR A 188 -13.35 15.57 -5.05
CA TYR A 188 -14.78 15.37 -4.77
C TYR A 188 -15.35 16.37 -3.74
N GLN A 189 -14.54 17.29 -3.20
CA GLN A 189 -15.02 18.31 -2.29
C GLN A 189 -15.75 19.44 -3.05
N ARG A 190 -16.67 20.17 -2.37
CA ARG A 190 -17.42 21.28 -2.98
C ARG A 190 -16.56 22.52 -3.21
N ALA A 191 -15.63 22.82 -2.30
CA ALA A 191 -14.80 24.01 -2.36
C ALA A 191 -13.77 23.94 -3.49
N LEU A 192 -13.77 24.95 -4.38
CA LEU A 192 -12.86 25.01 -5.54
C LEU A 192 -11.39 24.96 -5.14
N TRP A 193 -11.00 25.65 -4.06
CA TRP A 193 -9.61 25.64 -3.59
C TRP A 193 -9.15 24.21 -3.19
N LYS A 194 -10.04 23.38 -2.61
CA LYS A 194 -9.71 21.97 -2.30
C LYS A 194 -9.49 21.15 -3.57
N ARG A 195 -10.33 21.38 -4.59
CA ARG A 195 -10.15 20.72 -5.89
C ARG A 195 -8.86 21.14 -6.56
N ALA A 196 -8.56 22.44 -6.55
CA ALA A 196 -7.31 22.96 -7.10
C ALA A 196 -6.09 22.36 -6.36
N LEU A 197 -6.13 22.32 -5.03
CA LEU A 197 -5.09 21.68 -4.22
C LEU A 197 -4.96 20.19 -4.56
N GLY A 198 -6.06 19.45 -4.64
CA GLY A 198 -6.05 18.04 -5.01
C GLY A 198 -5.44 17.80 -6.40
N ALA A 199 -5.79 18.65 -7.38
CA ALA A 199 -5.22 18.56 -8.73
C ALA A 199 -3.71 18.88 -8.73
N ALA A 200 -3.28 19.92 -8.02
CA ALA A 200 -1.87 20.30 -7.91
C ALA A 200 -1.04 19.21 -7.23
N CYS A 201 -1.52 18.64 -6.10
CA CYS A 201 -0.84 17.55 -5.40
C CYS A 201 -0.78 16.27 -6.26
N THR A 202 -1.86 15.94 -6.99
CA THR A 202 -1.86 14.79 -7.93
C THR A 202 -0.84 15.00 -9.05
N GLY A 203 -0.77 16.21 -9.60
CA GLY A 203 0.23 16.57 -10.63
C GLY A 203 1.66 16.46 -10.10
N ALA A 204 1.94 16.99 -8.91
CA ALA A 204 3.25 16.89 -8.28
C ALA A 204 3.64 15.44 -7.98
N ALA A 205 2.70 14.63 -7.43
CA ALA A 205 2.93 13.21 -7.19
C ALA A 205 3.23 12.45 -8.48
N LEU A 206 2.55 12.79 -9.59
CA LEU A 206 2.78 12.21 -10.91
C LEU A 206 4.20 12.56 -11.42
N VAL A 207 4.64 13.82 -11.29
CA VAL A 207 5.99 14.24 -11.68
C VAL A 207 7.05 13.47 -10.91
N PHE A 208 6.97 13.46 -9.56
CA PHE A 208 7.94 12.73 -8.74
C PHE A 208 7.90 11.21 -9.00
N MET A 209 6.72 10.64 -9.24
CA MET A 209 6.61 9.23 -9.64
C MET A 209 7.36 8.95 -10.95
N PHE A 210 7.26 9.84 -11.96
CA PHE A 210 8.03 9.70 -13.19
C PHE A 210 9.53 9.80 -12.94
N GLU A 211 9.98 10.69 -12.07
CA GLU A 211 11.40 10.86 -11.69
C GLU A 211 11.97 9.61 -10.99
N THR A 212 11.12 8.79 -10.32
CA THR A 212 11.59 7.49 -9.77
C THR A 212 12.05 6.52 -10.86
N GLY A 213 11.63 6.70 -12.12
CA GLY A 213 11.94 5.80 -13.23
C GLY A 213 11.45 4.36 -13.01
N ALA A 214 10.44 4.16 -12.17
CA ALA A 214 9.87 2.85 -11.87
C ALA A 214 8.93 2.41 -12.99
N ARG A 215 9.37 1.46 -13.85
CA ARG A 215 8.58 0.99 -15.02
C ARG A 215 7.23 0.42 -14.66
N GLY A 216 7.14 -0.33 -13.54
CA GLY A 216 5.88 -0.88 -13.02
C GLY A 216 4.87 0.22 -12.70
N ALA A 217 5.33 1.35 -12.15
CA ALA A 217 4.50 2.49 -11.81
C ALA A 217 3.77 3.11 -13.02
N PHE A 218 4.40 3.12 -14.21
CA PHE A 218 3.73 3.61 -15.43
C PHE A 218 2.55 2.73 -15.83
N LEU A 219 2.73 1.40 -15.79
CA LEU A 219 1.65 0.46 -16.07
C LEU A 219 0.54 0.61 -15.03
N THR A 220 0.91 0.87 -13.79
CA THR A 220 -0.05 1.10 -12.69
C THR A 220 -0.84 2.39 -12.91
N VAL A 221 -0.20 3.51 -13.32
CA VAL A 221 -0.88 4.76 -13.68
C VAL A 221 -1.84 4.55 -14.83
N LEU A 222 -1.44 3.81 -15.86
CA LEU A 222 -2.30 3.50 -17.01
C LEU A 222 -3.53 2.68 -16.58
N ALA A 223 -3.32 1.61 -15.82
CA ALA A 223 -4.42 0.78 -15.28
C ALA A 223 -5.35 1.58 -14.37
N PHE A 224 -4.77 2.42 -13.51
CA PHE A 224 -5.52 3.36 -12.66
C PHE A 224 -6.35 4.33 -13.50
N GLY A 225 -5.75 4.99 -14.49
CA GLY A 225 -6.42 5.95 -15.36
C GLY A 225 -7.58 5.32 -16.14
N ILE A 226 -7.36 4.15 -16.77
CA ILE A 226 -8.40 3.39 -17.48
C ILE A 226 -9.54 3.03 -16.54
N THR A 227 -9.22 2.54 -15.34
CA THR A 227 -10.24 2.14 -14.37
C THR A 227 -11.03 3.35 -13.86
N MET A 228 -10.37 4.47 -13.61
CA MET A 228 -11.04 5.70 -13.17
C MET A 228 -12.00 6.25 -14.22
N LEU A 229 -11.73 6.09 -15.52
CA LEU A 229 -12.67 6.45 -16.58
C LEU A 229 -14.04 5.74 -16.44
N ALA A 230 -14.09 4.57 -15.82
CA ALA A 230 -15.35 3.86 -15.55
C ALA A 230 -16.23 4.56 -14.49
N PHE A 231 -15.63 5.39 -13.62
CA PHE A 231 -16.32 6.13 -12.54
C PHE A 231 -16.72 7.55 -12.95
N ILE A 232 -16.15 8.11 -14.00
CA ILE A 232 -16.32 9.50 -14.36
C ILE A 232 -17.54 9.67 -15.27
N ARG A 233 -18.51 10.50 -14.83
CA ARG A 233 -19.72 10.79 -15.60
C ARG A 233 -19.44 11.53 -16.92
N HIS A 234 -18.44 12.41 -16.92
CA HIS A 234 -18.04 13.22 -18.09
C HIS A 234 -16.65 12.81 -18.58
N ARG A 235 -16.53 11.59 -19.10
CA ARG A 235 -15.26 10.97 -19.53
C ARG A 235 -14.42 11.86 -20.45
N MET A 236 -15.06 12.50 -21.43
CA MET A 236 -14.35 13.39 -22.37
C MET A 236 -13.72 14.62 -21.69
N ARG A 237 -14.42 15.23 -20.73
CA ARG A 237 -13.85 16.36 -19.97
C ARG A 237 -12.65 15.93 -19.14
N PHE A 238 -12.70 14.75 -18.56
CA PHE A 238 -11.54 14.20 -17.82
C PHE A 238 -10.36 13.97 -18.76
N VAL A 239 -10.57 13.32 -19.91
CA VAL A 239 -9.52 13.09 -20.90
C VAL A 239 -8.93 14.39 -21.41
N VAL A 240 -9.77 15.38 -21.74
CA VAL A 240 -9.34 16.71 -22.21
C VAL A 240 -8.52 17.46 -21.15
N CYS A 241 -8.82 17.29 -19.86
CA CYS A 241 -8.05 17.91 -18.76
C CYS A 241 -6.81 17.10 -18.37
N ALA A 242 -6.92 15.77 -18.34
CA ALA A 242 -5.83 14.89 -17.91
C ALA A 242 -4.74 14.73 -18.97
N ALA A 243 -5.10 14.74 -20.27
CA ALA A 243 -4.13 14.59 -21.35
C ALA A 243 -3.10 15.75 -21.42
N PRO A 244 -3.50 17.04 -21.34
CA PRO A 244 -2.52 18.14 -21.28
C PRO A 244 -1.69 18.10 -19.99
N ALA A 245 -2.29 17.76 -18.85
CA ALA A 245 -1.55 17.63 -17.58
C ALA A 245 -0.52 16.50 -17.64
N GLY A 246 -0.88 15.36 -18.23
CA GLY A 246 0.04 14.26 -18.50
C GLY A 246 1.15 14.63 -19.49
N ALA A 247 0.79 15.32 -20.57
CA ALA A 247 1.77 15.82 -21.55
C ALA A 247 2.74 16.84 -20.92
N LEU A 248 2.22 17.76 -20.09
CA LEU A 248 3.06 18.73 -19.37
C LEU A 248 3.99 18.02 -18.35
N ALA A 249 3.49 17.02 -17.63
CA ALA A 249 4.31 16.21 -16.73
C ALA A 249 5.43 15.50 -17.51
N LEU A 250 5.14 14.94 -18.68
CA LEU A 250 6.14 14.30 -19.54
C LEU A 250 7.19 15.28 -20.07
N LEU A 251 6.85 16.56 -20.29
CA LEU A 251 7.79 17.60 -20.71
C LEU A 251 8.72 18.06 -19.57
N ILE A 252 8.27 17.95 -18.31
CA ILE A 252 9.03 18.35 -17.13
C ILE A 252 9.98 17.22 -16.68
N VAL A 253 9.64 15.96 -16.98
CA VAL A 253 10.44 14.79 -16.61
C VAL A 253 11.80 14.83 -17.34
N PRO A 254 12.94 14.66 -16.62
CA PRO A 254 14.25 14.59 -17.24
C PRO A 254 14.33 13.50 -18.33
N SER A 255 14.98 13.82 -19.44
CA SER A 255 15.11 12.92 -20.60
C SER A 255 15.63 11.52 -20.24
N GLY A 256 16.51 11.41 -19.23
CA GLY A 256 17.04 10.14 -18.74
C GLY A 256 15.99 9.22 -18.09
N ALA A 257 14.99 9.79 -17.39
CA ALA A 257 13.89 9.00 -16.82
C ALA A 257 12.92 8.54 -17.94
N PHE A 258 12.65 9.41 -18.90
CA PHE A 258 11.80 9.08 -20.06
C PHE A 258 12.45 8.03 -20.97
N HIS A 259 13.76 8.14 -21.22
CA HIS A 259 14.52 7.18 -22.01
C HIS A 259 14.47 5.75 -21.43
N ARG A 260 14.52 5.62 -20.11
CA ARG A 260 14.39 4.30 -19.42
C ARG A 260 13.01 3.66 -19.60
N VAL A 261 11.97 4.44 -19.78
CA VAL A 261 10.59 3.94 -19.94
C VAL A 261 10.31 3.55 -21.38
N THR A 262 10.84 4.29 -22.36
CA THR A 262 10.60 4.06 -23.79
C THR A 262 11.46 2.94 -24.37
N LEU A 263 12.51 2.49 -23.66
CA LEU A 263 13.41 1.41 -24.07
C LEU A 263 12.78 -0.01 -23.99
N PHE A 264 11.59 -0.17 -24.51
CA PHE A 264 11.09 -1.47 -24.91
C PHE A 264 11.60 -1.81 -26.32
N GLY A 265 12.94 -1.96 -26.50
CA GLY A 265 13.48 -2.57 -27.71
C GLY A 265 14.31 -1.74 -28.70
N SER A 266 14.82 -0.55 -28.35
CA SER A 266 15.71 0.21 -29.24
C SER A 266 17.16 0.25 -28.73
N GLN A 267 18.12 -0.02 -29.61
CA GLN A 267 19.55 0.14 -29.35
C GLN A 267 19.92 1.63 -29.41
N ALA A 268 20.62 2.13 -28.38
CA ALA A 268 21.01 3.53 -28.29
C ALA A 268 22.44 3.75 -28.80
N GLU A 269 22.63 4.86 -29.53
CA GLU A 269 23.90 5.21 -30.21
C GLU A 269 24.90 6.01 -29.35
N ALA A 270 24.60 6.30 -28.04
CA ALA A 270 25.50 7.09 -27.21
C ALA A 270 26.15 6.22 -26.10
N PRO A 271 27.48 6.36 -25.80
CA PRO A 271 28.18 5.50 -24.84
C PRO A 271 27.59 5.52 -23.42
N THR A 272 27.10 6.67 -22.97
CA THR A 272 26.46 6.82 -21.64
C THR A 272 25.06 6.21 -21.60
N ALA A 273 24.32 6.31 -22.70
CA ALA A 273 23.01 5.68 -22.86
C ALA A 273 23.16 4.15 -22.94
N ALA A 274 24.17 3.65 -23.65
CA ALA A 274 24.41 2.21 -23.78
C ALA A 274 24.66 1.51 -22.41
N VAL A 275 25.38 2.14 -21.48
CA VAL A 275 25.60 1.60 -20.12
C VAL A 275 24.31 1.56 -19.33
N LEU A 276 23.47 2.62 -19.41
CA LEU A 276 22.17 2.67 -18.76
C LEU A 276 21.19 1.65 -19.36
N ASP A 277 21.24 1.44 -20.67
CA ASP A 277 20.43 0.46 -21.39
C ASP A 277 20.83 -0.97 -21.03
N GLN A 278 22.13 -1.25 -20.98
CA GLN A 278 22.65 -2.57 -20.59
C GLN A 278 22.26 -2.90 -19.14
N ALA A 279 22.36 -1.95 -18.20
CA ALA A 279 21.89 -2.12 -16.82
C ALA A 279 20.37 -2.32 -16.73
N ALA A 280 19.60 -1.61 -17.57
CA ALA A 280 18.14 -1.76 -17.62
C ALA A 280 17.71 -3.11 -18.20
N MET A 281 18.39 -3.61 -19.23
CA MET A 281 18.13 -4.94 -19.82
C MET A 281 18.56 -6.05 -18.87
N ALA A 282 19.72 -5.93 -18.24
CA ALA A 282 20.17 -6.87 -17.21
C ALA A 282 19.16 -6.97 -16.04
N SER A 283 18.66 -5.83 -15.58
CA SER A 283 17.62 -5.78 -14.54
C SER A 283 16.30 -6.46 -14.99
N GLN A 284 15.91 -6.35 -16.25
CA GLN A 284 14.70 -6.98 -16.77
C GLN A 284 14.87 -8.51 -16.90
N THR A 285 15.99 -8.96 -17.45
CA THR A 285 16.31 -10.39 -17.56
C THR A 285 16.37 -11.03 -16.19
N GLN A 286 17.00 -10.36 -15.23
CA GLN A 286 17.07 -10.81 -13.84
C GLN A 286 15.70 -10.96 -13.19
N ARG A 287 14.80 -9.96 -13.38
CA ARG A 287 13.42 -10.02 -12.84
C ARG A 287 12.63 -11.18 -13.45
N LEU A 288 12.79 -11.46 -14.75
CA LEU A 288 12.12 -12.57 -15.39
C LEU A 288 12.65 -13.92 -14.88
N ALA A 289 13.95 -14.03 -14.64
CA ALA A 289 14.56 -15.22 -14.04
C ALA A 289 14.02 -15.43 -12.61
N LEU A 290 14.01 -14.40 -11.77
CA LEU A 290 13.46 -14.44 -10.40
C LEU A 290 11.96 -14.78 -10.39
N LEU A 291 11.19 -14.26 -11.34
CA LEU A 291 9.77 -14.60 -11.49
C LEU A 291 9.59 -16.09 -11.81
N ARG A 292 10.37 -16.63 -12.78
CA ARG A 292 10.31 -18.06 -13.12
C ARG A 292 10.72 -18.94 -11.93
N GLN A 293 11.81 -18.58 -11.25
CA GLN A 293 12.31 -19.29 -10.08
C GLN A 293 11.30 -19.25 -8.92
N SER A 294 10.68 -18.10 -8.65
CA SER A 294 9.66 -17.98 -7.59
C SER A 294 8.39 -18.78 -7.90
N ILE A 295 8.00 -18.88 -9.18
CA ILE A 295 6.88 -19.72 -9.61
C ILE A 295 7.25 -21.22 -9.45
N ALA A 296 8.44 -21.64 -9.89
CA ALA A 296 8.91 -22.99 -9.71
C ALA A 296 8.93 -23.39 -8.23
N CYS A 297 9.54 -22.56 -7.39
CA CYS A 297 9.61 -22.74 -5.95
C CYS A 297 8.20 -22.88 -5.30
N ALA A 298 7.21 -22.11 -5.76
CA ALA A 298 5.84 -22.20 -5.26
C ALA A 298 5.17 -23.54 -5.60
N PHE A 299 5.52 -24.16 -6.74
CA PHE A 299 5.02 -25.49 -7.12
C PHE A 299 5.81 -26.62 -6.48
N GLU A 300 7.08 -26.43 -6.17
CA GLU A 300 7.91 -27.41 -5.45
C GLU A 300 7.53 -27.48 -3.97
N HIS A 301 7.13 -26.33 -3.38
CA HIS A 301 6.72 -26.21 -1.98
C HIS A 301 5.28 -25.68 -1.82
N PRO A 302 4.24 -26.38 -2.36
CA PRO A 302 2.92 -25.78 -2.57
C PRO A 302 2.13 -25.50 -1.30
N LEU A 303 2.42 -26.15 -0.17
CA LEU A 303 1.66 -26.00 1.07
C LEU A 303 2.22 -24.90 1.97
N LEU A 304 3.49 -24.98 2.35
CA LEU A 304 4.09 -24.11 3.35
C LEU A 304 5.17 -23.17 2.78
N GLY A 305 5.53 -23.36 1.51
CA GLY A 305 6.61 -22.59 0.89
C GLY A 305 7.97 -22.89 1.51
N VAL A 306 8.96 -22.05 1.22
CA VAL A 306 10.33 -22.15 1.76
C VAL A 306 10.50 -21.39 3.09
N GLY A 307 9.45 -20.77 3.59
CA GLY A 307 9.42 -19.97 4.82
C GLY A 307 9.25 -18.47 4.55
N PRO A 308 8.49 -17.76 5.42
CA PRO A 308 8.26 -16.33 5.29
C PRO A 308 9.57 -15.53 5.21
N GLY A 309 9.73 -14.72 4.15
CA GLY A 309 10.93 -13.91 3.90
C GLY A 309 12.15 -14.68 3.41
N GLN A 310 12.02 -15.97 3.02
CA GLN A 310 13.18 -16.83 2.75
C GLN A 310 13.37 -17.23 1.29
N PHE A 311 12.61 -16.66 0.36
CA PHE A 311 12.80 -16.93 -1.06
C PHE A 311 14.25 -16.64 -1.52
N ALA A 312 14.79 -15.47 -1.13
CA ALA A 312 16.14 -15.06 -1.51
C ALA A 312 17.22 -16.05 -1.03
N VAL A 313 17.05 -16.64 0.15
CA VAL A 313 17.95 -17.67 0.70
C VAL A 313 17.84 -18.96 -0.09
N ALA A 314 16.61 -19.47 -0.29
CA ALA A 314 16.38 -20.70 -1.02
C ALA A 314 16.90 -20.61 -2.47
N ALA A 315 16.60 -19.50 -3.16
CA ALA A 315 17.06 -19.22 -4.51
C ALA A 315 18.59 -19.14 -4.61
N SER A 316 19.26 -18.53 -3.62
CA SER A 316 20.72 -18.43 -3.61
C SER A 316 21.40 -19.76 -3.34
N GLU A 317 20.83 -20.62 -2.48
CA GLU A 317 21.35 -21.96 -2.23
C GLU A 317 21.28 -22.84 -3.47
N GLU A 318 20.19 -22.76 -4.23
CA GLU A 318 20.02 -23.47 -5.49
C GLU A 318 21.08 -23.08 -6.51
N LEU A 319 21.25 -21.75 -6.75
CA LEU A 319 22.26 -21.23 -7.68
C LEU A 319 23.69 -21.60 -7.23
N THR A 320 23.97 -21.60 -5.93
CA THR A 320 25.28 -21.97 -5.40
C THR A 320 25.58 -23.45 -5.63
N ARG A 321 24.61 -24.35 -5.52
CA ARG A 321 24.76 -25.78 -5.85
C ARG A 321 25.12 -26.00 -7.33
N ASP A 322 24.59 -25.13 -8.21
CA ASP A 322 24.90 -25.11 -9.63
C ASP A 322 26.22 -24.39 -9.97
N GLY A 323 27.02 -24.00 -8.98
CA GLY A 323 28.31 -23.33 -9.15
C GLY A 323 28.19 -21.87 -9.64
N GLN A 324 27.03 -21.25 -9.53
CA GLN A 324 26.77 -19.86 -9.94
C GLN A 324 26.96 -18.89 -8.79
N ASN A 325 27.29 -17.64 -9.11
CA ASN A 325 27.33 -16.57 -8.13
C ASN A 325 25.91 -16.18 -7.73
N ALA A 326 25.56 -16.29 -6.46
CA ALA A 326 24.19 -16.26 -5.97
C ALA A 326 23.90 -15.03 -5.09
N PRO A 327 23.50 -13.87 -5.66
CA PRO A 327 23.09 -12.72 -4.89
C PRO A 327 21.73 -12.98 -4.22
N TRP A 328 21.56 -12.50 -2.99
CA TRP A 328 20.28 -12.56 -2.28
C TRP A 328 19.31 -11.55 -2.84
N LEU A 329 18.44 -11.98 -3.72
CA LEU A 329 17.45 -11.13 -4.40
C LEU A 329 16.03 -11.60 -4.12
N GLY A 330 15.16 -10.65 -3.79
CA GLY A 330 13.73 -10.92 -3.64
C GLY A 330 13.03 -11.19 -4.97
N THR A 331 11.79 -11.68 -4.92
CA THR A 331 10.98 -12.08 -6.08
C THR A 331 10.64 -10.94 -7.03
N HIS A 332 10.69 -9.67 -6.58
CA HIS A 332 10.16 -8.50 -7.28
C HIS A 332 8.69 -8.60 -7.72
N ASN A 333 7.91 -9.46 -7.05
CA ASN A 333 6.49 -9.67 -7.27
C ASN A 333 5.88 -10.19 -5.96
N SER A 334 4.95 -9.43 -5.34
CA SER A 334 4.36 -9.80 -4.05
C SER A 334 3.49 -11.05 -4.10
N TYR A 335 2.94 -11.37 -5.25
CA TYR A 335 2.10 -12.57 -5.41
C TYR A 335 2.96 -13.84 -5.38
N THR A 336 4.05 -13.84 -6.13
CA THR A 336 4.99 -14.99 -6.11
C THR A 336 5.84 -15.00 -4.84
N GLU A 337 6.08 -13.86 -4.18
CA GLU A 337 6.66 -13.76 -2.84
C GLU A 337 5.85 -14.62 -1.85
N VAL A 338 4.55 -14.33 -1.72
CA VAL A 338 3.68 -15.10 -0.81
C VAL A 338 3.55 -16.56 -1.22
N ALA A 339 3.43 -16.84 -2.53
CA ALA A 339 3.26 -18.21 -3.03
C ALA A 339 4.49 -19.06 -2.80
N SER A 340 5.70 -18.56 -3.05
CA SER A 340 6.95 -19.30 -2.87
C SER A 340 7.35 -19.44 -1.40
N GLU A 341 7.08 -18.41 -0.60
CA GLU A 341 7.51 -18.35 0.80
C GLU A 341 6.54 -19.04 1.77
N CYS A 342 5.22 -18.92 1.54
CA CYS A 342 4.18 -19.42 2.44
C CYS A 342 3.22 -20.42 1.78
N GLY A 343 3.44 -20.76 0.52
CA GLY A 343 2.64 -21.73 -0.24
C GLY A 343 1.35 -21.16 -0.83
N LEU A 344 0.69 -21.97 -1.64
CA LEU A 344 -0.54 -21.61 -2.36
C LEU A 344 -1.72 -21.22 -1.44
N PRO A 345 -1.92 -21.85 -0.25
CA PRO A 345 -3.01 -21.42 0.63
C PRO A 345 -2.83 -20.00 1.14
N ALA A 346 -1.61 -19.59 1.52
CA ALA A 346 -1.33 -18.21 1.89
C ALA A 346 -1.56 -17.24 0.72
N PHE A 347 -1.12 -17.61 -0.48
CA PHE A 347 -1.36 -16.84 -1.70
C PHE A 347 -2.86 -16.64 -1.96
N LEU A 348 -3.67 -17.70 -1.84
CA LEU A 348 -5.12 -17.60 -2.03
C LEU A 348 -5.78 -16.67 -0.99
N LEU A 349 -5.36 -16.75 0.28
CA LEU A 349 -5.85 -15.85 1.34
C LEU A 349 -5.45 -14.40 1.07
N TYR A 350 -4.22 -14.15 0.65
CA TYR A 350 -3.71 -12.83 0.30
C TYR A 350 -4.50 -12.21 -0.86
N VAL A 351 -4.69 -12.95 -1.95
CA VAL A 351 -5.48 -12.52 -3.11
C VAL A 351 -6.95 -12.30 -2.73
N ALA A 352 -7.53 -13.18 -1.91
CA ALA A 352 -8.91 -13.05 -1.45
C ALA A 352 -9.13 -11.75 -0.66
N VAL A 353 -8.17 -11.33 0.19
CA VAL A 353 -8.22 -10.04 0.88
C VAL A 353 -8.25 -8.89 -0.11
N ILE A 354 -7.34 -8.87 -1.10
CA ILE A 354 -7.28 -7.82 -2.13
C ILE A 354 -8.62 -7.75 -2.90
N VAL A 355 -9.14 -8.89 -3.35
CA VAL A 355 -10.41 -8.97 -4.10
C VAL A 355 -11.60 -8.49 -3.26
N LEU A 356 -11.67 -8.87 -1.98
CA LEU A 356 -12.75 -8.41 -1.09
C LEU A 356 -12.67 -6.91 -0.81
N VAL A 357 -11.46 -6.36 -0.63
CA VAL A 357 -11.24 -4.92 -0.47
C VAL A 357 -11.71 -4.17 -1.72
N LEU A 358 -11.27 -4.58 -2.90
CA LEU A 358 -11.69 -3.99 -4.17
C LEU A 358 -13.21 -4.07 -4.35
N ARG A 359 -13.81 -5.26 -4.22
CA ARG A 359 -15.24 -5.49 -4.40
C ARG A 359 -16.09 -4.68 -3.42
N SER A 360 -15.67 -4.63 -2.15
CA SER A 360 -16.37 -3.89 -1.10
C SER A 360 -16.40 -2.39 -1.40
N ASN A 361 -15.24 -1.80 -1.67
CA ASN A 361 -15.10 -0.38 -1.95
C ASN A 361 -15.80 0.01 -3.26
N TRP A 362 -15.71 -0.81 -4.29
CA TRP A 362 -16.48 -0.64 -5.54
C TRP A 362 -17.97 -0.57 -5.27
N THR A 363 -18.50 -1.53 -4.50
CA THR A 363 -19.93 -1.60 -4.21
C THR A 363 -20.43 -0.38 -3.44
N ILE A 364 -19.66 0.08 -2.44
CA ILE A 364 -20.02 1.25 -1.63
C ILE A 364 -19.93 2.53 -2.46
N SER A 365 -18.90 2.68 -3.31
CA SER A 365 -18.74 3.87 -4.16
C SER A 365 -19.89 4.09 -5.15
N LYS A 366 -20.62 3.05 -5.53
CA LYS A 366 -21.76 3.11 -6.46
C LYS A 366 -23.11 3.38 -5.79
N ARG A 367 -23.22 3.33 -4.47
CA ARG A 367 -24.51 3.37 -3.73
C ARG A 367 -24.93 4.75 -3.23
N ALA A 368 -24.14 5.81 -3.46
CA ALA A 368 -24.45 7.13 -2.93
C ALA A 368 -25.78 7.69 -3.42
N ARG A 369 -26.72 7.93 -2.49
CA ARG A 369 -28.05 8.53 -2.75
C ARG A 369 -28.25 9.87 -2.00
N SER A 370 -27.47 10.12 -0.94
CA SER A 370 -27.51 11.33 -0.12
C SER A 370 -26.14 12.04 -0.08
N GLU A 371 -26.08 13.26 0.46
CA GLU A 371 -24.82 14.01 0.61
C GLU A 371 -23.83 13.32 1.57
N GLU A 372 -24.32 12.72 2.65
CA GLU A 372 -23.50 11.99 3.59
C GLU A 372 -22.98 10.69 2.97
N GLU A 373 -23.83 9.99 2.22
CA GLU A 373 -23.44 8.85 1.42
C GLU A 373 -22.46 9.22 0.31
N SER A 374 -22.60 10.42 -0.29
CA SER A 374 -21.64 10.94 -1.27
C SER A 374 -20.25 11.13 -0.67
N GLY A 375 -20.15 11.61 0.58
CA GLY A 375 -18.87 11.72 1.29
C GLY A 375 -18.23 10.35 1.56
N MET A 376 -19.03 9.33 1.89
CA MET A 376 -18.54 7.95 2.07
C MET A 376 -18.20 7.29 0.73
N ALA A 377 -18.97 7.57 -0.32
CA ALA A 377 -18.68 7.08 -1.66
C ALA A 377 -17.34 7.64 -2.18
N ALA A 378 -17.02 8.90 -1.87
CA ALA A 378 -15.71 9.47 -2.19
C ALA A 378 -14.58 8.75 -1.44
N VAL A 379 -14.74 8.47 -0.14
CA VAL A 379 -13.77 7.64 0.62
C VAL A 379 -13.65 6.24 0.00
N ALA A 380 -14.78 5.60 -0.32
CA ALA A 380 -14.79 4.28 -0.95
C ALA A 380 -14.05 4.26 -2.28
N LEU A 381 -14.23 5.31 -3.10
CA LEU A 381 -13.55 5.43 -4.39
C LEU A 381 -12.04 5.59 -4.20
N CYS A 382 -11.60 6.41 -3.24
CA CYS A 382 -10.17 6.56 -2.94
C CYS A 382 -9.55 5.24 -2.43
N LEU A 383 -10.25 4.51 -1.55
CA LEU A 383 -9.78 3.21 -1.06
C LEU A 383 -9.77 2.14 -2.17
N PHE A 384 -10.77 2.17 -3.06
CA PHE A 384 -10.77 1.31 -4.25
C PHE A 384 -9.56 1.61 -5.14
N ALA A 385 -9.31 2.89 -5.39
CA ALA A 385 -8.18 3.37 -6.19
C ALA A 385 -6.83 2.97 -5.56
N SER A 386 -6.65 3.18 -4.24
CA SER A 386 -5.45 2.76 -3.52
C SER A 386 -5.25 1.24 -3.54
N ALA A 387 -6.32 0.46 -3.38
CA ALA A 387 -6.26 -1.00 -3.48
C ALA A 387 -5.93 -1.48 -4.89
N LEU A 388 -6.45 -0.82 -5.94
CA LEU A 388 -6.15 -1.11 -7.33
C LEU A 388 -4.68 -0.81 -7.64
N VAL A 389 -4.20 0.36 -7.23
CA VAL A 389 -2.78 0.75 -7.34
C VAL A 389 -1.90 -0.30 -6.68
N TYR A 390 -2.20 -0.67 -5.44
CA TYR A 390 -1.46 -1.70 -4.72
C TYR A 390 -1.49 -3.03 -5.49
N ALA A 391 -2.66 -3.49 -5.91
CA ALA A 391 -2.82 -4.76 -6.60
C ALA A 391 -2.05 -4.84 -7.93
N VAL A 392 -1.96 -3.74 -8.68
CA VAL A 392 -1.24 -3.70 -9.96
C VAL A 392 0.26 -3.50 -9.75
N ASP A 393 0.67 -2.55 -8.92
CA ASP A 393 2.08 -2.21 -8.74
C ASP A 393 2.89 -3.37 -8.11
N THR A 394 2.25 -4.13 -7.21
CA THR A 394 2.88 -5.26 -6.52
C THR A 394 3.14 -6.49 -7.42
N PHE A 395 2.70 -6.48 -8.68
CA PHE A 395 3.22 -7.40 -9.72
C PHE A 395 4.66 -7.09 -10.11
N PHE A 396 5.13 -5.87 -9.86
CA PHE A 396 6.46 -5.41 -10.26
C PHE A 396 7.37 -5.16 -9.06
N PHE A 397 6.83 -5.33 -7.84
CA PHE A 397 7.52 -5.06 -6.58
C PHE A 397 7.07 -6.01 -5.46
N HIS A 398 8.01 -6.43 -4.60
CA HIS A 398 7.75 -7.35 -3.50
C HIS A 398 7.61 -6.58 -2.18
N VAL A 399 6.37 -6.46 -1.70
CA VAL A 399 5.98 -5.75 -0.47
C VAL A 399 4.80 -6.42 0.23
N ALA A 400 4.67 -7.74 0.12
CA ALA A 400 3.56 -8.48 0.71
C ALA A 400 3.50 -8.32 2.24
N TYR A 401 4.66 -8.23 2.88
CA TYR A 401 4.78 -8.05 4.33
C TYR A 401 4.93 -6.58 4.75
N SER A 402 4.38 -5.66 3.97
CA SER A 402 4.41 -4.22 4.27
C SER A 402 3.13 -3.74 4.97
N CYS A 403 3.12 -2.46 5.33
CA CYS A 403 1.99 -1.78 5.97
C CYS A 403 0.87 -1.33 4.99
N TYR A 404 1.08 -1.38 3.66
CA TYR A 404 0.16 -0.79 2.69
C TYR A 404 -1.20 -1.50 2.63
N LEU A 405 -1.18 -2.81 2.35
CA LEU A 405 -2.42 -3.59 2.25
C LEU A 405 -3.21 -3.59 3.57
N PRO A 406 -2.59 -3.83 4.76
CA PRO A 406 -3.32 -3.79 6.03
C PRO A 406 -3.95 -2.43 6.33
N ALA A 407 -3.31 -1.31 6.00
CA ALA A 407 -3.90 0.02 6.18
C ALA A 407 -5.14 0.23 5.29
N ILE A 408 -5.03 -0.09 3.98
CA ILE A 408 -6.14 0.02 3.02
C ILE A 408 -7.28 -0.92 3.42
N ALA A 409 -6.98 -2.17 3.78
CA ALA A 409 -7.95 -3.17 4.19
C ALA A 409 -8.66 -2.77 5.50
N GLY A 410 -7.93 -2.26 6.48
CA GLY A 410 -8.49 -1.79 7.75
C GLY A 410 -9.45 -0.61 7.56
N MET A 411 -9.09 0.37 6.74
CA MET A 411 -10.00 1.47 6.38
C MET A 411 -11.23 0.97 5.62
N SER A 412 -11.08 -0.06 4.79
CA SER A 412 -12.21 -0.69 4.07
C SER A 412 -13.16 -1.40 5.02
N VAL A 413 -12.64 -2.08 6.06
CA VAL A 413 -13.47 -2.66 7.14
C VAL A 413 -14.20 -1.56 7.91
N ALA A 414 -13.52 -0.48 8.30
CA ALA A 414 -14.14 0.67 8.96
C ALA A 414 -15.27 1.29 8.12
N LEU A 415 -15.04 1.43 6.81
CA LEU A 415 -16.04 1.95 5.87
C LEU A 415 -17.26 1.04 5.76
N ARG A 416 -17.08 -0.29 5.74
CA ARG A 416 -18.19 -1.26 5.77
C ARG A 416 -19.04 -1.11 7.02
N PHE A 417 -18.41 -0.92 8.20
CA PHE A 417 -19.13 -0.68 9.44
C PHE A 417 -19.92 0.63 9.42
N ALA A 418 -19.32 1.69 8.88
CA ALA A 418 -19.99 2.98 8.75
C ALA A 418 -21.19 2.89 7.79
N ALA A 419 -21.05 2.20 6.65
CA ALA A 419 -22.10 2.02 5.66
C ALA A 419 -23.28 1.17 6.19
N ARG A 420 -23.02 0.08 6.92
CA ARG A 420 -24.07 -0.75 7.54
C ARG A 420 -24.91 0.03 8.56
N ARG A 421 -24.27 0.87 9.39
CA ARG A 421 -24.97 1.72 10.37
C ARG A 421 -25.92 2.72 9.72
N GLN A 422 -25.59 3.24 8.54
CA GLN A 422 -26.45 4.19 7.81
C GLN A 422 -27.62 3.50 7.12
N SER A 423 -27.45 2.27 6.66
CA SER A 423 -28.54 1.50 6.01
C SER A 423 -29.54 0.86 6.98
N GLY A 424 -29.39 1.07 8.29
CA GLY A 424 -30.26 0.45 9.31
C GLY A 424 -30.10 -1.07 9.43
N LEU A 425 -29.13 -1.65 8.73
CA LEU A 425 -28.76 -3.06 8.79
C LEU A 425 -27.69 -3.26 9.90
N SER A 426 -28.08 -3.02 11.15
CA SER A 426 -27.24 -3.28 12.34
C SER A 426 -27.41 -4.74 12.80
#